data_daca57c534b607619e0c71f189a3af18
#
_entry.id   daca57c534b607619e0c71f189a3af18
#
_cell.length_a   1.000
_cell.length_b   1.000
_cell.length_c   1.000
_cell.angle_alpha   90.00
_cell.angle_beta   90.00
_cell.angle_gamma   90.00
#
_symmetry.space_group_name_H-M   'P 1'
#
loop_
_entity.id
_entity.type
_entity.pdbx_description
1 polymer ?
#
loop_
_entity_poly.entity_id
_entity_poly.type
_entity_poly.pdbx_seq_one_letter_code
_entity_poly.pdbx_strand_id
1 'polypeptide(L)'
;MTQVTATHAKIARANGINIAYRVRGEGPPLVLIMGYRLSSAAWPARFVEALAKKFTVIAFDNRGTGQSDKPVTGYALANMARDVAALLDEIGIERACVLGYSMGGAIAQEFTRQFPHRVAGLILCATMCGGPRATFADASVVRVMRDLDGYSPEQIARRIWEVTYAPGYLKENREQAEDQMRRETALPTPLHAADLQFQAFAEFDGAKALSQIRCPTLVLTGDLDRLIRPENSKMLAQLIPGAKLVVIADGGHRVLWEAVEKCTDLIDGFLSSTSNNVGAKDVGHQERNSATPHMLVSAAELLTTWPLALARAGSVSLTVARQYMLLNPSRFGDGKPIIILAPRFIGNDLMLLPLSMWLKALGYRPISASFIADQSSDVSLSQAINEITERVGRKAVLISHFFNKRRALRIAEANRSRISDVIVLETPGVSGSNSDRTHFVSSGWSPAFGLIQLPRLLRGIAIELIETPSNTGFLHPKSPKSGLEGH
;
A
#
# COMPACT_ATOMS: atom_id res chain seq x y z
N MET A 1 -1.94 -40.35 -10.06
CA MET A 1 -2.54 -39.02 -10.02
C MET A 1 -3.52 -38.97 -8.85
N THR A 2 -3.03 -38.62 -7.67
CA THR A 2 -3.88 -38.53 -6.47
C THR A 2 -4.59 -37.17 -6.54
N GLN A 3 -5.90 -37.19 -6.65
CA GLN A 3 -6.74 -36.01 -6.55
C GLN A 3 -6.49 -35.37 -5.18
N VAL A 4 -5.78 -34.24 -5.18
CA VAL A 4 -5.69 -33.37 -4.00
C VAL A 4 -7.11 -32.85 -3.77
N THR A 5 -7.80 -33.42 -2.79
CA THR A 5 -9.10 -32.91 -2.34
C THR A 5 -8.89 -31.44 -1.92
N ALA A 6 -9.41 -30.53 -2.74
CA ALA A 6 -9.45 -29.13 -2.44
C ALA A 6 -10.26 -28.95 -1.14
N THR A 7 -9.58 -28.80 0.00
CA THR A 7 -10.28 -28.45 1.24
C THR A 7 -10.98 -27.11 1.02
N HIS A 8 -12.31 -27.12 1.07
CA HIS A 8 -13.11 -25.90 0.98
C HIS A 8 -12.64 -24.90 2.04
N ALA A 9 -12.53 -23.64 1.66
CA ALA A 9 -12.23 -22.61 2.63
C ALA A 9 -13.37 -22.54 3.66
N LYS A 10 -13.01 -22.47 4.93
CA LYS A 10 -13.91 -22.11 6.02
C LYS A 10 -13.97 -20.61 6.14
N ILE A 11 -15.05 -20.09 6.68
CA ILE A 11 -15.22 -18.65 6.94
C ILE A 11 -15.31 -18.42 8.45
N ALA A 12 -14.51 -17.50 8.96
CA ALA A 12 -14.56 -17.01 10.33
C ALA A 12 -15.03 -15.55 10.35
N ARG A 13 -15.83 -15.18 11.32
CA ARG A 13 -16.19 -13.78 11.57
C ARG A 13 -15.14 -13.14 12.49
N ALA A 14 -14.17 -12.44 11.95
CA ALA A 14 -13.03 -11.94 12.69
C ALA A 14 -12.85 -10.43 12.46
N ASN A 15 -12.64 -9.66 13.52
CA ASN A 15 -12.41 -8.21 13.47
C ASN A 15 -13.38 -7.44 12.56
N GLY A 16 -14.66 -7.83 12.62
CA GLY A 16 -15.75 -7.16 11.90
C GLY A 16 -15.93 -7.55 10.44
N ILE A 17 -15.11 -8.47 9.91
CA ILE A 17 -15.18 -8.97 8.52
C ILE A 17 -15.23 -10.49 8.47
N ASN A 18 -15.61 -11.05 7.33
CA ASN A 18 -15.49 -12.48 7.05
C ASN A 18 -14.09 -12.76 6.52
N ILE A 19 -13.38 -13.68 7.19
CA ILE A 19 -12.05 -14.15 6.79
C ILE A 19 -12.13 -15.60 6.35
N ALA A 20 -11.70 -15.87 5.13
CA ALA A 20 -11.59 -17.21 4.60
C ALA A 20 -10.26 -17.84 5.03
N TYR A 21 -10.31 -19.07 5.51
CA TYR A 21 -9.11 -19.79 5.96
C TYR A 21 -9.19 -21.27 5.65
N ARG A 22 -8.03 -21.92 5.65
CA ARG A 22 -7.84 -23.34 5.46
C ARG A 22 -6.92 -23.88 6.54
N VAL A 23 -7.22 -25.07 7.03
CA VAL A 23 -6.40 -25.80 8.01
C VAL A 23 -5.96 -27.12 7.39
N ARG A 24 -4.68 -27.43 7.51
CA ARG A 24 -4.11 -28.71 7.05
C ARG A 24 -3.10 -29.26 8.06
N GLY A 25 -3.06 -30.58 8.18
CA GLY A 25 -2.14 -31.27 9.07
C GLY A 25 -2.59 -31.23 10.52
N GLU A 26 -1.79 -31.87 11.35
CA GLU A 26 -1.96 -31.98 12.80
C GLU A 26 -0.61 -31.68 13.48
N GLY A 27 -0.67 -31.11 14.70
CA GLY A 27 0.51 -30.74 15.47
C GLY A 27 0.47 -29.28 15.93
N PRO A 28 1.61 -28.69 16.33
CA PRO A 28 1.66 -27.30 16.79
C PRO A 28 1.15 -26.33 15.73
N PRO A 29 0.38 -25.30 16.13
CA PRO A 29 -0.18 -24.33 15.17
C PRO A 29 0.89 -23.49 14.46
N LEU A 30 0.77 -23.37 13.14
CA LEU A 30 1.58 -22.51 12.28
C LEU A 30 0.68 -21.68 11.38
N VAL A 31 0.67 -20.37 11.60
CA VAL A 31 -0.10 -19.41 10.80
C VAL A 31 0.75 -18.90 9.65
N LEU A 32 0.20 -18.95 8.44
CA LEU A 32 0.83 -18.43 7.23
C LEU A 32 0.15 -17.13 6.78
N ILE A 33 0.85 -16.02 6.84
CA ILE A 33 0.38 -14.69 6.44
C ILE A 33 0.95 -14.35 5.06
N MET A 34 0.09 -14.34 4.05
CA MET A 34 0.47 -14.12 2.66
C MET A 34 0.81 -12.64 2.39
N GLY A 35 1.58 -12.42 1.33
CA GLY A 35 2.00 -11.10 0.85
C GLY A 35 0.91 -10.33 0.08
N TYR A 36 1.33 -9.23 -0.48
CA TYR A 36 0.53 -8.28 -1.25
C TYR A 36 -0.24 -8.95 -2.39
N ARG A 37 -1.54 -8.67 -2.51
CA ARG A 37 -2.47 -9.10 -3.55
C ARG A 37 -2.76 -10.60 -3.62
N LEU A 38 -2.04 -11.43 -2.95
CA LEU A 38 -2.17 -12.88 -3.06
C LEU A 38 -3.10 -13.43 -1.99
N SER A 39 -3.94 -14.38 -2.37
CA SER A 39 -4.75 -15.18 -1.44
C SER A 39 -3.94 -16.34 -0.87
N SER A 40 -4.49 -17.03 0.12
CA SER A 40 -3.89 -18.23 0.69
C SER A 40 -3.70 -19.38 -0.33
N ALA A 41 -4.45 -19.36 -1.44
CA ALA A 41 -4.27 -20.32 -2.53
C ALA A 41 -2.93 -20.17 -3.27
N ALA A 42 -2.28 -19.02 -3.13
CA ALA A 42 -0.98 -18.75 -3.74
C ALA A 42 0.20 -19.42 -3.02
N TRP A 43 0.04 -19.92 -1.80
CA TRP A 43 1.11 -20.72 -1.18
C TRP A 43 1.48 -21.93 -2.02
N PRO A 44 2.77 -22.26 -2.24
CA PRO A 44 3.16 -23.45 -2.97
C PRO A 44 2.55 -24.69 -2.31
N ALA A 45 1.82 -25.50 -3.06
CA ALA A 45 1.14 -26.68 -2.49
C ALA A 45 2.14 -27.62 -1.80
N ARG A 46 3.28 -27.91 -2.44
CA ARG A 46 4.35 -28.76 -1.90
C ARG A 46 4.91 -28.22 -0.59
N PHE A 47 5.04 -26.88 -0.45
CA PHE A 47 5.47 -26.22 0.77
C PHE A 47 4.45 -26.42 1.92
N VAL A 48 3.18 -26.15 1.65
CA VAL A 48 2.11 -26.34 2.64
C VAL A 48 1.98 -27.82 3.05
N GLU A 49 2.03 -28.73 2.08
CA GLU A 49 1.95 -30.19 2.32
C GLU A 49 3.14 -30.70 3.15
N ALA A 50 4.32 -30.18 2.89
CA ALA A 50 5.52 -30.56 3.66
C ALA A 50 5.43 -30.10 5.11
N LEU A 51 5.01 -28.85 5.36
CA LEU A 51 4.79 -28.33 6.70
C LEU A 51 3.63 -29.04 7.42
N ALA A 52 2.56 -29.37 6.72
CA ALA A 52 1.39 -30.03 7.27
C ALA A 52 1.64 -31.46 7.77
N LYS A 53 2.81 -32.06 7.46
CA LYS A 53 3.23 -33.35 8.03
C LYS A 53 3.56 -33.26 9.53
N LYS A 54 3.87 -32.05 10.03
CA LYS A 54 4.33 -31.85 11.41
C LYS A 54 3.57 -30.74 12.15
N PHE A 55 2.87 -29.87 11.43
CA PHE A 55 2.21 -28.70 11.98
C PHE A 55 0.73 -28.64 11.56
N THR A 56 -0.09 -28.07 12.43
CA THR A 56 -1.42 -27.59 12.04
C THR A 56 -1.24 -26.26 11.30
N VAL A 57 -1.19 -26.32 9.97
CA VAL A 57 -0.95 -25.15 9.10
C VAL A 57 -2.27 -24.41 8.87
N ILE A 58 -2.34 -23.16 9.29
CA ILE A 58 -3.47 -22.23 9.11
C ILE A 58 -3.08 -21.20 8.06
N ALA A 59 -3.65 -21.31 6.86
CA ALA A 59 -3.47 -20.33 5.80
C ALA A 59 -4.79 -19.59 5.57
N PHE A 60 -4.77 -18.26 5.58
CA PHE A 60 -5.98 -17.46 5.44
C PHE A 60 -5.81 -16.38 4.37
N ASP A 61 -6.91 -15.92 3.84
CA ASP A 61 -6.96 -14.81 2.89
C ASP A 61 -6.97 -13.49 3.68
N ASN A 62 -5.95 -12.67 3.54
CA ASN A 62 -5.94 -11.32 4.11
C ASN A 62 -7.18 -10.53 3.66
N ARG A 63 -7.62 -9.54 4.46
CA ARG A 63 -8.65 -8.61 4.00
C ARG A 63 -8.30 -8.08 2.60
N GLY A 64 -9.29 -8.06 1.72
CA GLY A 64 -9.12 -7.62 0.33
C GLY A 64 -8.75 -8.71 -0.64
N THR A 65 -8.38 -9.92 -0.21
CA THR A 65 -7.93 -11.00 -1.11
C THR A 65 -8.84 -12.22 -1.06
N GLY A 66 -8.71 -13.08 -2.04
CA GLY A 66 -9.34 -14.39 -2.10
C GLY A 66 -10.84 -14.38 -1.82
N GLN A 67 -11.28 -15.19 -0.85
CA GLN A 67 -12.68 -15.30 -0.41
C GLN A 67 -12.98 -14.47 0.84
N SER A 68 -11.99 -13.79 1.44
CA SER A 68 -12.22 -12.83 2.50
C SER A 68 -12.93 -11.57 2.02
N ASP A 69 -13.59 -10.86 2.92
CA ASP A 69 -14.23 -9.58 2.62
C ASP A 69 -13.23 -8.56 2.07
N LYS A 70 -13.74 -7.67 1.22
CA LYS A 70 -12.97 -6.64 0.52
C LYS A 70 -13.48 -5.24 0.88
N PRO A 71 -13.35 -4.85 2.18
CA PRO A 71 -13.81 -3.55 2.63
C PRO A 71 -13.10 -2.42 1.88
N VAL A 72 -13.72 -1.25 1.85
CA VAL A 72 -13.14 -0.06 1.21
C VAL A 72 -12.23 0.76 2.14
N THR A 73 -12.05 0.32 3.39
CA THR A 73 -11.21 0.96 4.41
C THR A 73 -10.60 -0.06 5.36
N GLY A 74 -9.74 0.40 6.26
CA GLY A 74 -9.23 -0.41 7.37
C GLY A 74 -8.05 -1.31 7.04
N TYR A 75 -7.23 -0.94 6.06
CA TYR A 75 -6.09 -1.74 5.61
C TYR A 75 -4.77 -1.46 6.34
N ALA A 76 -4.74 -0.56 7.32
CA ALA A 76 -3.53 -0.38 8.12
C ALA A 76 -3.01 -1.73 8.63
N LEU A 77 -1.69 -1.98 8.57
CA LEU A 77 -1.10 -3.26 8.95
C LEU A 77 -1.41 -3.62 10.41
N ALA A 78 -1.51 -2.60 11.28
CA ALA A 78 -1.95 -2.78 12.66
C ALA A 78 -3.37 -3.36 12.79
N ASN A 79 -4.26 -3.04 11.84
CA ASN A 79 -5.61 -3.60 11.78
C ASN A 79 -5.60 -5.00 11.16
N MET A 80 -4.77 -5.24 10.16
CA MET A 80 -4.56 -6.58 9.60
C MET A 80 -3.96 -7.55 10.62
N ALA A 81 -3.11 -7.06 11.52
CA ALA A 81 -2.62 -7.82 12.66
C ALA A 81 -3.75 -8.23 13.64
N ARG A 82 -4.75 -7.34 13.84
CA ARG A 82 -5.95 -7.69 14.61
C ARG A 82 -6.84 -8.72 13.91
N ASP A 83 -6.83 -8.76 12.58
CA ASP A 83 -7.51 -9.83 11.83
C ASP A 83 -6.92 -11.18 12.16
N VAL A 84 -5.59 -11.27 12.25
CA VAL A 84 -4.90 -12.51 12.65
C VAL A 84 -5.28 -12.91 14.06
N ALA A 85 -5.26 -11.97 15.02
CA ALA A 85 -5.64 -12.23 16.41
C ALA A 85 -7.09 -12.75 16.51
N ALA A 86 -8.02 -12.04 15.89
CA ALA A 86 -9.43 -12.39 15.92
C ALA A 86 -9.73 -13.71 15.18
N LEU A 87 -9.02 -14.03 14.11
CA LEU A 87 -9.12 -15.33 13.46
C LEU A 87 -8.68 -16.46 14.40
N LEU A 88 -7.54 -16.28 15.08
CA LEU A 88 -7.04 -17.27 16.04
C LEU A 88 -8.00 -17.47 17.21
N ASP A 89 -8.62 -16.39 17.71
CA ASP A 89 -9.65 -16.45 18.75
C ASP A 89 -10.87 -17.27 18.29
N GLU A 90 -11.37 -17.00 17.08
CA GLU A 90 -12.53 -17.67 16.50
C GLU A 90 -12.29 -19.19 16.29
N ILE A 91 -11.05 -19.59 15.96
CA ILE A 91 -10.71 -20.99 15.75
C ILE A 91 -10.11 -21.67 17.00
N GLY A 92 -10.09 -21.00 18.14
CA GLY A 92 -9.68 -21.55 19.43
C GLY A 92 -8.18 -21.79 19.56
N ILE A 93 -7.33 -20.99 18.88
CA ILE A 93 -5.89 -21.09 18.97
C ILE A 93 -5.33 -19.96 19.82
N GLU A 94 -4.85 -20.29 21.00
CA GLU A 94 -4.31 -19.32 21.94
C GLU A 94 -2.92 -18.80 21.51
N ARG A 95 -2.04 -19.68 21.02
CA ARG A 95 -0.66 -19.35 20.66
C ARG A 95 -0.23 -20.15 19.45
N ALA A 96 0.50 -19.52 18.52
CA ALA A 96 0.97 -20.15 17.29
C ALA A 96 2.36 -19.68 16.90
N CYS A 97 3.07 -20.48 16.09
CA CYS A 97 4.17 -19.97 15.28
C CYS A 97 3.58 -19.18 14.09
N VAL A 98 4.29 -18.15 13.66
CA VAL A 98 3.80 -17.23 12.61
C VAL A 98 4.85 -17.10 11.51
N LEU A 99 4.47 -17.41 10.28
CA LEU A 99 5.27 -17.13 9.09
C LEU A 99 4.60 -16.04 8.28
N GLY A 100 5.30 -14.91 8.12
CA GLY A 100 4.88 -13.82 7.26
C GLY A 100 5.77 -13.67 6.04
N TYR A 101 5.16 -13.66 4.85
CA TYR A 101 5.85 -13.48 3.58
C TYR A 101 5.60 -12.08 3.02
N SER A 102 6.65 -11.36 2.64
CA SER A 102 6.56 -10.02 2.01
C SER A 102 5.74 -9.05 2.88
N MET A 103 4.67 -8.45 2.39
CA MET A 103 3.72 -7.66 3.19
C MET A 103 3.20 -8.44 4.41
N GLY A 104 2.98 -9.75 4.26
CA GLY A 104 2.60 -10.62 5.38
C GLY A 104 3.64 -10.66 6.50
N GLY A 105 4.91 -10.46 6.17
CA GLY A 105 5.98 -10.31 7.16
C GLY A 105 5.88 -9.01 7.96
N ALA A 106 5.44 -7.93 7.36
CA ALA A 106 5.17 -6.68 8.07
C ALA A 106 3.91 -6.81 8.96
N ILE A 107 2.88 -7.55 8.49
CA ILE A 107 1.72 -7.89 9.32
C ILE A 107 2.15 -8.76 10.51
N ALA A 108 3.03 -9.74 10.30
CA ALA A 108 3.56 -10.61 11.34
C ALA A 108 4.38 -9.84 12.40
N GLN A 109 5.19 -8.86 11.98
CA GLN A 109 5.90 -7.95 12.89
C GLN A 109 4.91 -7.17 13.76
N GLU A 110 3.87 -6.61 13.14
CA GLU A 110 2.86 -5.83 13.83
C GLU A 110 1.99 -6.71 14.76
N PHE A 111 1.67 -7.94 14.34
CA PHE A 111 0.99 -8.93 15.17
C PHE A 111 1.82 -9.30 16.40
N THR A 112 3.11 -9.57 16.21
CA THR A 112 4.04 -9.90 17.32
C THR A 112 4.17 -8.73 18.29
N ARG A 113 4.20 -7.49 17.80
CA ARG A 113 4.24 -6.28 18.62
C ARG A 113 2.98 -6.09 19.47
N GLN A 114 1.80 -6.27 18.88
CA GLN A 114 0.51 -6.07 19.56
C GLN A 114 0.15 -7.24 20.48
N PHE A 115 0.52 -8.46 20.10
CA PHE A 115 0.11 -9.70 20.77
C PHE A 115 1.31 -10.62 21.05
N PRO A 116 2.35 -10.18 21.78
CA PRO A 116 3.60 -10.94 21.93
C PRO A 116 3.39 -12.31 22.59
N HIS A 117 2.42 -12.47 23.48
CA HIS A 117 2.07 -13.72 24.13
C HIS A 117 1.43 -14.76 23.18
N ARG A 118 0.89 -14.30 22.02
CA ARG A 118 0.26 -15.17 21.02
C ARG A 118 1.27 -15.80 20.05
N VAL A 119 2.55 -15.36 20.06
CA VAL A 119 3.58 -15.81 19.12
C VAL A 119 4.59 -16.72 19.81
N ALA A 120 4.62 -17.99 19.40
CA ALA A 120 5.58 -18.98 19.89
C ALA A 120 6.94 -18.88 19.18
N GLY A 121 6.93 -18.58 17.89
CA GLY A 121 8.09 -18.33 17.04
C GLY A 121 7.69 -17.53 15.82
N LEU A 122 8.60 -16.71 15.34
CA LEU A 122 8.37 -15.78 14.23
C LEU A 122 9.27 -16.12 13.04
N ILE A 123 8.69 -16.19 11.85
CA ILE A 123 9.44 -16.39 10.61
C ILE A 123 9.09 -15.22 9.67
N LEU A 124 10.10 -14.44 9.32
CA LEU A 124 10.00 -13.28 8.46
C LEU A 124 10.68 -13.59 7.12
N CYS A 125 9.88 -13.82 6.08
CA CYS A 125 10.39 -14.22 4.77
C CYS A 125 10.22 -13.09 3.75
N ALA A 126 11.33 -12.70 3.08
CA ALA A 126 11.37 -11.73 1.99
C ALA A 126 10.59 -10.44 2.34
N THR A 127 10.86 -9.86 3.51
CA THR A 127 10.13 -8.71 4.06
C THR A 127 11.07 -7.62 4.58
N MET A 128 10.49 -6.51 5.01
CA MET A 128 11.22 -5.34 5.51
C MET A 128 10.55 -4.76 6.77
N CYS A 129 11.29 -3.91 7.48
CA CYS A 129 10.75 -3.15 8.61
C CYS A 129 10.03 -1.85 8.19
N GLY A 130 10.08 -1.49 6.92
CA GLY A 130 9.54 -0.21 6.44
C GLY A 130 10.27 1.02 6.96
N GLY A 131 9.68 2.19 6.72
CA GLY A 131 10.20 3.48 7.17
C GLY A 131 11.56 3.86 6.58
N PRO A 132 12.25 4.84 7.19
CA PRO A 132 13.53 5.36 6.67
C PRO A 132 14.70 4.37 6.71
N ARG A 133 14.57 3.27 7.46
CA ARG A 133 15.61 2.24 7.56
C ARG A 133 15.51 1.18 6.47
N ALA A 134 14.39 1.08 5.78
CA ALA A 134 14.21 0.11 4.72
C ALA A 134 14.98 0.51 3.46
N THR A 135 15.56 -0.49 2.80
CA THR A 135 16.14 -0.35 1.46
C THR A 135 15.06 -0.69 0.44
N PHE A 136 14.58 0.32 -0.27
CA PHE A 136 13.51 0.16 -1.24
C PHE A 136 14.03 -0.41 -2.58
N ALA A 137 13.14 -1.05 -3.32
CA ALA A 137 13.39 -1.50 -4.68
C ALA A 137 13.65 -0.32 -5.63
N ASP A 138 14.31 -0.60 -6.76
CA ASP A 138 14.47 0.40 -7.81
C ASP A 138 13.12 0.89 -8.34
N ALA A 139 13.07 2.15 -8.77
CA ALA A 139 11.85 2.75 -9.31
C ALA A 139 11.22 1.95 -10.45
N SER A 140 12.04 1.27 -11.28
CA SER A 140 11.57 0.38 -12.34
C SER A 140 10.81 -0.84 -11.82
N VAL A 141 11.27 -1.45 -10.73
CA VAL A 141 10.61 -2.58 -10.05
C VAL A 141 9.30 -2.13 -9.40
N VAL A 142 9.34 -0.99 -8.69
CA VAL A 142 8.14 -0.40 -8.08
C VAL A 142 7.08 -0.09 -9.14
N ARG A 143 7.49 0.40 -10.31
CA ARG A 143 6.59 0.68 -11.43
C ARG A 143 5.89 -0.59 -11.92
N VAL A 144 6.59 -1.70 -12.05
CA VAL A 144 5.99 -3.00 -12.43
C VAL A 144 4.93 -3.43 -11.44
N MET A 145 5.17 -3.23 -10.13
CA MET A 145 4.22 -3.59 -9.07
C MET A 145 2.98 -2.70 -9.01
N ARG A 146 3.04 -1.50 -9.57
CA ARG A 146 2.00 -0.47 -9.45
C ARG A 146 1.20 -0.24 -10.72
N ASP A 147 1.85 -0.36 -11.86
CA ASP A 147 1.29 0.02 -13.15
C ASP A 147 0.50 -1.13 -13.76
N LEU A 148 -0.64 -1.44 -13.13
CA LEU A 148 -1.43 -2.65 -13.37
C LEU A 148 -2.78 -2.37 -14.03
N ASP A 149 -3.14 -1.11 -14.22
CA ASP A 149 -4.40 -0.70 -14.84
C ASP A 149 -4.47 -1.15 -16.32
N GLY A 150 -5.58 -1.77 -16.69
CA GLY A 150 -5.84 -2.22 -18.05
C GLY A 150 -5.21 -3.58 -18.42
N TYR A 151 -4.54 -4.24 -17.48
CA TYR A 151 -4.03 -5.60 -17.68
C TYR A 151 -5.01 -6.64 -17.11
N SER A 152 -5.11 -7.81 -17.78
CA SER A 152 -5.81 -8.97 -17.22
C SER A 152 -5.07 -9.50 -15.98
N PRO A 153 -5.75 -10.28 -15.11
CA PRO A 153 -5.09 -10.91 -13.97
C PRO A 153 -3.83 -11.71 -14.33
N GLU A 154 -3.86 -12.42 -15.45
CA GLU A 154 -2.73 -13.21 -15.96
C GLU A 154 -1.60 -12.32 -16.45
N GLN A 155 -1.91 -11.23 -17.15
CA GLN A 155 -0.92 -10.25 -17.58
C GLN A 155 -0.25 -9.57 -16.38
N ILE A 156 -1.04 -9.24 -15.35
CA ILE A 156 -0.53 -8.71 -14.08
C ILE A 156 0.44 -9.71 -13.43
N ALA A 157 0.05 -10.97 -13.33
CA ALA A 157 0.90 -12.01 -12.74
C ALA A 157 2.23 -12.14 -13.50
N ARG A 158 2.19 -12.22 -14.83
CA ARG A 158 3.42 -12.32 -15.66
C ARG A 158 4.35 -11.11 -15.48
N ARG A 159 3.80 -9.90 -15.42
CA ARG A 159 4.61 -8.69 -15.20
C ARG A 159 5.27 -8.69 -13.81
N ILE A 160 4.53 -9.09 -12.78
CA ILE A 160 5.05 -9.20 -11.41
C ILE A 160 6.13 -10.28 -11.31
N TRP A 161 6.02 -11.36 -12.05
CA TRP A 161 7.02 -12.43 -12.09
C TRP A 161 8.39 -11.95 -12.54
N GLU A 162 8.45 -11.04 -13.52
CA GLU A 162 9.71 -10.49 -14.05
C GLU A 162 10.58 -9.83 -12.97
N VAL A 163 9.96 -9.38 -11.87
CA VAL A 163 10.65 -8.69 -10.77
C VAL A 163 10.66 -9.47 -9.47
N THR A 164 9.91 -10.57 -9.39
CA THR A 164 9.78 -11.36 -8.14
C THR A 164 10.46 -12.71 -8.21
N TYR A 165 10.54 -13.35 -9.36
CA TYR A 165 11.37 -14.56 -9.53
C TYR A 165 12.84 -14.20 -9.75
N ALA A 166 13.73 -15.08 -9.34
CA ALA A 166 15.14 -14.99 -9.66
C ALA A 166 15.37 -15.04 -11.18
N PRO A 167 16.37 -14.31 -11.70
CA PRO A 167 16.74 -14.37 -13.12
C PRO A 167 16.99 -15.81 -13.57
N GLY A 168 16.33 -16.23 -14.63
CA GLY A 168 16.48 -17.59 -15.19
C GLY A 168 15.49 -18.62 -14.66
N TYR A 169 14.96 -18.47 -13.44
CA TYR A 169 14.03 -19.45 -12.84
C TYR A 169 12.83 -19.79 -13.75
N LEU A 170 12.18 -18.76 -14.29
CA LEU A 170 11.02 -18.93 -15.18
C LEU A 170 11.34 -19.69 -16.48
N LYS A 171 12.58 -19.60 -16.94
CA LYS A 171 13.04 -20.30 -18.15
C LYS A 171 13.08 -21.81 -17.94
N GLU A 172 13.51 -22.23 -16.78
CA GLU A 172 13.68 -23.65 -16.41
C GLU A 172 12.44 -24.26 -15.80
N ASN A 173 11.59 -23.43 -15.15
CA ASN A 173 10.44 -23.89 -14.35
C ASN A 173 9.11 -23.33 -14.88
N ARG A 174 8.97 -23.19 -16.19
CA ARG A 174 7.82 -22.50 -16.81
C ARG A 174 6.49 -23.18 -16.49
N GLU A 175 6.41 -24.49 -16.54
CA GLU A 175 5.19 -25.22 -16.28
C GLU A 175 4.71 -25.05 -14.84
N GLN A 176 5.62 -25.16 -13.87
CA GLN A 176 5.31 -24.91 -12.45
C GLN A 176 4.84 -23.49 -12.21
N ALA A 177 5.48 -22.50 -12.85
CA ALA A 177 5.08 -21.10 -12.75
C ALA A 177 3.69 -20.88 -13.35
N GLU A 178 3.37 -21.45 -14.52
CA GLU A 178 2.04 -21.34 -15.13
C GLU A 178 0.95 -22.00 -14.27
N ASP A 179 1.23 -23.15 -13.63
CA ASP A 179 0.31 -23.76 -12.67
C ASP A 179 0.10 -22.86 -11.45
N GLN A 180 1.16 -22.28 -10.93
CA GLN A 180 1.11 -21.32 -9.85
C GLN A 180 0.27 -20.08 -10.22
N MET A 181 0.42 -19.58 -11.44
CA MET A 181 -0.38 -18.43 -11.92
C MET A 181 -1.87 -18.74 -11.93
N ARG A 182 -2.27 -19.93 -12.38
CA ARG A 182 -3.69 -20.33 -12.36
C ARG A 182 -4.29 -20.26 -10.94
N ARG A 183 -3.51 -20.61 -9.93
CA ARG A 183 -3.93 -20.51 -8.52
C ARG A 183 -4.01 -19.08 -8.03
N GLU A 184 -3.05 -18.23 -8.40
CA GLU A 184 -2.98 -16.81 -8.00
C GLU A 184 -4.08 -15.98 -8.67
N THR A 185 -4.46 -16.33 -9.90
CA THR A 185 -5.45 -15.58 -10.70
C THR A 185 -6.87 -16.13 -10.62
N ALA A 186 -7.08 -17.29 -9.98
CA ALA A 186 -8.41 -17.90 -9.80
C ALA A 186 -9.39 -16.98 -9.04
N LEU A 187 -8.88 -16.21 -8.07
CA LEU A 187 -9.64 -15.22 -7.29
C LEU A 187 -8.83 -13.93 -7.23
N PRO A 188 -8.85 -13.11 -8.27
CA PRO A 188 -8.02 -11.92 -8.37
C PRO A 188 -8.42 -10.87 -7.32
N THR A 189 -7.42 -10.25 -6.72
CA THR A 189 -7.64 -9.15 -5.78
C THR A 189 -8.12 -7.90 -6.54
N PRO A 190 -9.26 -7.31 -6.17
CA PRO A 190 -9.74 -6.08 -6.79
C PRO A 190 -8.72 -4.95 -6.67
N LEU A 191 -8.63 -4.08 -7.67
CA LEU A 191 -7.63 -3.01 -7.71
C LEU A 191 -7.70 -2.09 -6.49
N HIS A 192 -8.92 -1.73 -6.03
CA HIS A 192 -9.07 -0.88 -4.84
C HIS A 192 -8.46 -1.52 -3.58
N ALA A 193 -8.64 -2.84 -3.39
CA ALA A 193 -8.08 -3.55 -2.25
C ALA A 193 -6.55 -3.70 -2.37
N ALA A 194 -6.06 -3.93 -3.59
CA ALA A 194 -4.64 -3.94 -3.87
C ALA A 194 -3.98 -2.59 -3.58
N ASP A 195 -4.61 -1.49 -4.00
CA ASP A 195 -4.10 -0.14 -3.74
C ASP A 195 -4.04 0.15 -2.23
N LEU A 196 -5.08 -0.21 -1.48
CA LEU A 196 -5.14 -0.03 -0.03
C LEU A 196 -4.10 -0.89 0.72
N GLN A 197 -3.88 -2.14 0.29
CA GLN A 197 -2.81 -2.98 0.82
C GLN A 197 -1.43 -2.40 0.54
N PHE A 198 -1.20 -1.94 -0.70
CA PHE A 198 0.09 -1.34 -1.07
C PHE A 198 0.38 -0.09 -0.25
N GLN A 199 -0.61 0.78 -0.10
CA GLN A 199 -0.49 1.98 0.72
C GLN A 199 -0.12 1.62 2.16
N ALA A 200 -0.87 0.70 2.78
CA ALA A 200 -0.61 0.28 4.15
C ALA A 200 0.82 -0.27 4.34
N PHE A 201 1.33 -1.00 3.34
CA PHE A 201 2.69 -1.52 3.37
C PHE A 201 3.74 -0.43 3.12
N ALA A 202 3.47 0.54 2.25
CA ALA A 202 4.35 1.67 1.98
C ALA A 202 4.45 2.64 3.17
N GLU A 203 3.39 2.77 3.96
CA GLU A 203 3.33 3.62 5.16
C GLU A 203 3.87 2.92 6.42
N PHE A 204 4.16 1.64 6.34
CA PHE A 204 4.65 0.88 7.48
C PHE A 204 6.03 1.35 7.94
N ASP A 205 6.16 1.57 9.24
CA ASP A 205 7.45 1.81 9.94
C ASP A 205 7.47 1.04 11.26
N GLY A 206 7.94 -0.19 11.20
CA GLY A 206 8.07 -1.09 12.35
C GLY A 206 9.44 -1.06 13.03
N ALA A 207 10.41 -0.34 12.47
CA ALA A 207 11.82 -0.43 12.88
C ALA A 207 12.04 -0.23 14.39
N LYS A 208 11.33 0.72 15.00
CA LYS A 208 11.44 1.02 16.45
C LYS A 208 10.92 -0.10 17.34
N ALA A 209 9.98 -0.91 16.85
CA ALA A 209 9.34 -1.96 17.63
C ALA A 209 10.10 -3.30 17.57
N LEU A 210 11.00 -3.49 16.59
CA LEU A 210 11.70 -4.75 16.38
C LEU A 210 12.57 -5.16 17.57
N SER A 211 13.18 -4.20 18.27
CA SER A 211 13.97 -4.47 19.48
C SER A 211 13.13 -4.99 20.65
N GLN A 212 11.80 -4.91 20.58
CA GLN A 212 10.87 -5.42 21.59
C GLN A 212 10.44 -6.87 21.34
N ILE A 213 10.71 -7.43 20.15
CA ILE A 213 10.39 -8.82 19.82
C ILE A 213 11.28 -9.74 20.69
N ARG A 214 10.64 -10.68 21.40
CA ARG A 214 11.31 -11.61 22.33
C ARG A 214 11.18 -13.07 21.93
N CYS A 215 10.22 -13.41 21.06
CA CYS A 215 10.09 -14.79 20.59
C CYS A 215 11.27 -15.15 19.68
N PRO A 216 11.67 -16.44 19.62
CA PRO A 216 12.62 -16.91 18.63
C PRO A 216 12.22 -16.44 17.23
N THR A 217 13.18 -15.91 16.47
CA THR A 217 12.90 -15.33 15.15
C THR A 217 13.87 -15.88 14.11
N LEU A 218 13.32 -16.34 12.99
CA LEU A 218 14.05 -16.68 11.76
C LEU A 218 13.74 -15.63 10.69
N VAL A 219 14.78 -15.06 10.09
CA VAL A 219 14.67 -14.18 8.93
C VAL A 219 15.20 -14.91 7.71
N LEU A 220 14.38 -14.99 6.65
CA LEU A 220 14.69 -15.75 5.43
C LEU A 220 14.56 -14.84 4.21
N THR A 221 15.51 -14.91 3.29
CA THR A 221 15.48 -14.14 2.03
C THR A 221 16.28 -14.83 0.94
N GLY A 222 15.97 -14.52 -0.33
CA GLY A 222 16.84 -14.84 -1.45
C GLY A 222 17.87 -13.73 -1.67
N ASP A 223 19.06 -14.05 -2.15
CA ASP A 223 20.13 -13.08 -2.42
C ASP A 223 19.87 -12.25 -3.70
N LEU A 224 19.01 -12.74 -4.58
CA LEU A 224 18.60 -12.07 -5.83
C LEU A 224 17.23 -11.38 -5.72
N ASP A 225 16.72 -11.17 -4.51
CA ASP A 225 15.45 -10.47 -4.31
C ASP A 225 15.58 -8.99 -4.73
N ARG A 226 14.96 -8.65 -5.86
CA ARG A 226 14.96 -7.30 -6.44
C ARG A 226 13.83 -6.42 -5.87
N LEU A 227 12.78 -7.05 -5.31
CA LEU A 227 11.61 -6.34 -4.80
C LEU A 227 11.81 -5.91 -3.33
N ILE A 228 12.18 -6.85 -2.47
CA ILE A 228 12.52 -6.58 -1.08
C ILE A 228 13.99 -6.96 -0.89
N ARG A 229 14.86 -6.02 -1.17
CA ARG A 229 16.32 -6.24 -1.21
C ARG A 229 16.82 -6.96 0.04
N PRO A 230 17.80 -7.89 -0.08
CA PRO A 230 18.30 -8.69 1.04
C PRO A 230 18.86 -7.88 2.21
N GLU A 231 19.24 -6.62 1.97
CA GLU A 231 19.67 -5.66 2.99
C GLU A 231 18.58 -5.44 4.06
N ASN A 232 17.30 -5.52 3.68
CA ASN A 232 16.19 -5.44 4.62
C ASN A 232 16.17 -6.62 5.60
N SER A 233 16.42 -7.83 5.11
CA SER A 233 16.51 -9.02 5.94
C SER A 233 17.71 -8.97 6.89
N LYS A 234 18.87 -8.45 6.44
CA LYS A 234 20.03 -8.17 7.31
C LYS A 234 19.66 -7.16 8.40
N MET A 235 18.94 -6.10 8.04
CA MET A 235 18.46 -5.09 8.97
C MET A 235 17.50 -5.67 10.03
N LEU A 236 16.52 -6.50 9.60
CA LEU A 236 15.62 -7.20 10.52
C LEU A 236 16.39 -8.06 11.52
N ALA A 237 17.36 -8.85 11.06
CA ALA A 237 18.17 -9.71 11.91
C ALA A 237 19.06 -8.91 12.89
N GLN A 238 19.50 -7.73 12.52
CA GLN A 238 20.24 -6.83 13.40
C GLN A 238 19.37 -6.16 14.47
N LEU A 239 18.13 -5.83 14.13
CA LEU A 239 17.22 -5.10 15.01
C LEU A 239 16.44 -6.01 15.96
N ILE A 240 16.19 -7.27 15.59
CA ILE A 240 15.47 -8.24 16.42
C ILE A 240 16.47 -9.04 17.26
N PRO A 241 16.41 -8.95 18.60
CA PRO A 241 17.33 -9.66 19.47
C PRO A 241 17.31 -11.18 19.26
N GLY A 242 18.46 -11.77 18.98
CA GLY A 242 18.61 -13.22 18.80
C GLY A 242 18.02 -13.78 17.49
N ALA A 243 17.64 -12.95 16.56
CA ALA A 243 17.14 -13.39 15.25
C ALA A 243 18.25 -14.09 14.44
N LYS A 244 17.88 -15.20 13.79
CA LYS A 244 18.75 -15.94 12.87
C LYS A 244 18.45 -15.52 11.45
N LEU A 245 19.47 -15.13 10.69
CA LEU A 245 19.35 -14.80 9.25
C LEU A 245 19.81 -15.99 8.42
N VAL A 246 19.00 -16.37 7.44
CA VAL A 246 19.38 -17.30 6.38
C VAL A 246 19.14 -16.64 5.03
N VAL A 247 20.18 -16.62 4.21
CA VAL A 247 20.13 -16.13 2.82
C VAL A 247 20.22 -17.32 1.89
N ILE A 248 19.23 -17.47 1.03
CA ILE A 248 19.17 -18.55 0.03
C ILE A 248 19.86 -18.05 -1.24
N ALA A 249 20.94 -18.74 -1.61
CA ALA A 249 21.67 -18.43 -2.85
C ALA A 249 20.76 -18.69 -4.07
N ASP A 250 20.90 -17.82 -5.07
CA ASP A 250 20.14 -17.84 -6.33
C ASP A 250 18.63 -17.71 -6.14
N GLY A 251 18.14 -17.28 -4.96
CA GLY A 251 16.74 -17.08 -4.66
C GLY A 251 16.28 -15.64 -4.96
N GLY A 252 15.13 -15.48 -5.61
CA GLY A 252 14.46 -14.21 -5.80
C GLY A 252 13.54 -13.85 -4.63
N HIS A 253 12.60 -12.92 -4.88
CA HIS A 253 11.55 -12.59 -3.93
C HIS A 253 10.67 -13.82 -3.60
N ARG A 254 10.48 -14.68 -4.58
CA ARG A 254 9.66 -15.91 -4.47
C ARG A 254 10.47 -17.11 -3.95
N VAL A 255 11.39 -16.89 -3.06
CA VAL A 255 12.29 -17.93 -2.52
C VAL A 255 11.54 -19.18 -1.99
N LEU A 256 10.32 -19.03 -1.45
CA LEU A 256 9.49 -20.15 -0.99
C LEU A 256 8.91 -20.99 -2.13
N TRP A 257 8.85 -20.47 -3.36
CA TRP A 257 8.46 -21.18 -4.59
C TRP A 257 9.66 -21.77 -5.31
N GLU A 258 10.80 -21.06 -5.26
CA GLU A 258 12.02 -21.40 -5.96
C GLU A 258 12.83 -22.48 -5.26
N ALA A 259 12.85 -22.46 -3.94
CA ALA A 259 13.65 -23.38 -3.10
C ALA A 259 12.78 -24.05 -2.00
N VAL A 260 11.68 -24.69 -2.44
CA VAL A 260 10.64 -25.25 -1.54
C VAL A 260 11.24 -26.15 -0.49
N GLU A 261 12.00 -27.18 -0.91
CA GLU A 261 12.58 -28.19 -0.02
C GLU A 261 13.52 -27.55 1.00
N LYS A 262 14.46 -26.75 0.52
CA LYS A 262 15.44 -26.05 1.38
C LYS A 262 14.76 -25.12 2.40
N CYS A 263 13.77 -24.35 1.96
CA CYS A 263 13.01 -23.47 2.86
C CYS A 263 12.20 -24.26 3.88
N THR A 264 11.57 -25.36 3.47
CA THR A 264 10.80 -26.24 4.36
C THR A 264 11.69 -26.83 5.44
N ASP A 265 12.85 -27.38 5.08
CA ASP A 265 13.79 -27.98 6.03
C ASP A 265 14.33 -26.95 7.06
N LEU A 266 14.66 -25.75 6.62
CA LEU A 266 15.09 -24.66 7.48
C LEU A 266 14.00 -24.23 8.48
N ILE A 267 12.77 -24.11 8.00
CA ILE A 267 11.61 -23.72 8.81
C ILE A 267 11.28 -24.81 9.81
N ASP A 268 11.25 -26.07 9.37
CA ASP A 268 11.00 -27.23 10.24
C ASP A 268 12.08 -27.33 11.34
N GLY A 269 13.36 -27.26 10.99
CA GLY A 269 14.46 -27.29 11.94
C GLY A 269 14.39 -26.15 12.96
N PHE A 270 14.02 -24.94 12.52
CA PHE A 270 13.82 -23.80 13.40
C PHE A 270 12.64 -24.00 14.36
N LEU A 271 11.49 -24.40 13.86
CA LEU A 271 10.27 -24.61 14.65
C LEU A 271 10.40 -25.77 15.64
N SER A 272 11.03 -26.87 15.24
CA SER A 272 11.31 -28.02 16.10
C SER A 272 12.24 -27.63 17.28
N SER A 273 13.24 -26.81 17.02
CA SER A 273 14.14 -26.30 18.08
C SER A 273 13.44 -25.35 19.05
N THR A 274 12.42 -24.62 18.56
CA THR A 274 11.64 -23.68 19.34
C THR A 274 10.64 -24.38 20.26
N SER A 275 10.00 -25.44 19.77
CA SER A 275 9.03 -26.25 20.54
C SER A 275 9.70 -26.97 21.71
N ASN A 276 10.91 -27.46 21.55
CA ASN A 276 11.69 -28.12 22.60
C ASN A 276 12.10 -27.18 23.73
N ASN A 277 12.27 -25.87 23.46
CA ASN A 277 12.60 -24.86 24.47
C ASN A 277 11.37 -24.37 25.25
N VAL A 278 10.16 -24.53 24.75
CA VAL A 278 8.92 -24.14 25.43
C VAL A 278 8.49 -25.20 26.47
N GLY A 279 8.84 -26.48 26.27
CA GLY A 279 8.52 -27.58 27.18
C GLY A 279 9.38 -27.64 28.45
N ALA A 280 10.45 -26.86 28.57
CA ALA A 280 11.42 -26.97 29.70
C ALA A 280 11.27 -25.88 30.79
N LYS A 281 10.37 -24.91 30.66
CA LYS A 281 10.30 -23.77 31.58
C LYS A 281 8.93 -23.26 31.98
N ASP A 282 7.85 -24.06 31.97
CA ASP A 282 6.59 -23.62 32.59
C ASP A 282 5.91 -24.78 33.36
N VAL A 283 6.50 -25.10 34.52
CA VAL A 283 5.78 -25.73 35.64
C VAL A 283 5.86 -24.76 36.82
N GLY A 284 5.03 -23.78 36.79
CA GLY A 284 4.83 -22.82 37.87
C GLY A 284 3.39 -22.33 37.82
N HIS A 285 2.50 -23.07 38.51
CA HIS A 285 1.14 -22.63 38.77
C HIS A 285 1.16 -21.26 39.45
N GLN A 286 0.62 -20.25 38.81
CA GLN A 286 0.00 -19.11 39.49
C GLN A 286 -1.39 -18.88 38.89
N GLU A 287 -2.37 -19.25 39.71
CA GLU A 287 -3.75 -18.75 39.57
C GLU A 287 -3.71 -17.23 39.53
N ARG A 288 -4.20 -16.64 38.46
CA ARG A 288 -4.52 -15.22 38.39
C ARG A 288 -5.97 -15.06 37.93
N ASN A 289 -6.72 -14.49 38.81
CA ASN A 289 -8.07 -13.99 38.65
C ASN A 289 -8.25 -13.25 37.33
N SER A 290 -9.32 -13.62 36.65
CA SER A 290 -9.90 -12.94 35.52
C SER A 290 -10.35 -11.52 35.88
N ALA A 291 -9.66 -10.52 35.34
CA ALA A 291 -10.22 -9.20 35.14
C ALA A 291 -9.69 -8.72 33.78
N THR A 292 -10.50 -8.85 32.76
CA THR A 292 -10.32 -8.23 31.46
C THR A 292 -10.48 -6.73 31.60
N PRO A 293 -9.46 -5.91 31.28
CA PRO A 293 -9.72 -4.52 31.02
C PRO A 293 -10.17 -4.42 29.55
N HIS A 294 -11.44 -4.22 29.32
CA HIS A 294 -11.93 -3.60 28.10
C HIS A 294 -11.29 -2.21 28.00
N MET A 295 -10.21 -2.09 27.23
CA MET A 295 -9.78 -0.78 26.76
C MET A 295 -10.77 -0.31 25.69
N LEU A 296 -11.85 0.27 26.16
CA LEU A 296 -12.61 1.26 25.41
C LEU A 296 -11.67 2.44 25.18
N VAL A 297 -11.09 2.52 23.98
CA VAL A 297 -10.53 3.77 23.49
C VAL A 297 -11.69 4.75 23.46
N SER A 298 -11.69 5.69 24.41
CA SER A 298 -12.81 6.59 24.60
C SER A 298 -12.94 7.48 23.36
N ALA A 299 -14.19 7.69 22.93
CA ALA A 299 -14.52 8.67 21.89
C ALA A 299 -13.94 10.07 22.19
N ALA A 300 -13.54 10.33 23.43
CA ALA A 300 -12.87 11.54 23.87
C ALA A 300 -11.43 11.69 23.33
N GLU A 301 -10.65 10.61 23.16
CA GLU A 301 -9.31 10.70 22.56
C GLU A 301 -9.37 10.96 21.04
N LEU A 302 -10.36 10.42 20.36
CA LEU A 302 -10.63 10.76 18.96
C LEU A 302 -11.07 12.21 18.78
N LEU A 303 -11.82 12.77 19.72
CA LEU A 303 -12.31 14.15 19.67
C LEU A 303 -11.24 15.20 20.05
N THR A 304 -10.20 14.85 20.79
CA THR A 304 -9.14 15.78 21.20
C THR A 304 -7.97 15.88 20.24
N THR A 305 -7.66 14.85 19.47
CA THR A 305 -6.55 14.85 18.52
C THR A 305 -6.93 15.39 17.13
N TRP A 306 -8.17 15.22 16.70
CA TRP A 306 -8.69 15.70 15.42
C TRP A 306 -8.77 17.22 15.28
N PRO A 307 -9.22 18.00 16.28
CA PRO A 307 -9.24 19.45 16.18
C PRO A 307 -7.85 20.08 16.05
N LEU A 308 -6.83 19.47 16.67
CA LEU A 308 -5.44 19.95 16.57
C LEU A 308 -4.82 19.67 15.19
N ALA A 309 -5.15 18.53 14.56
CA ALA A 309 -4.73 18.22 13.20
C ALA A 309 -5.43 19.13 12.18
N LEU A 310 -6.73 19.37 12.33
CA LEU A 310 -7.51 20.31 11.51
C LEU A 310 -7.08 21.77 11.73
N ALA A 311 -6.79 22.17 12.96
CA ALA A 311 -6.29 23.52 13.27
C ALA A 311 -4.88 23.75 12.70
N ARG A 312 -4.00 22.74 12.72
CA ARG A 312 -2.68 22.79 12.07
C ARG A 312 -2.78 22.81 10.55
N ALA A 313 -3.66 22.01 9.96
CA ALA A 313 -3.94 22.05 8.53
C ALA A 313 -4.56 23.39 8.11
N GLY A 314 -5.48 23.92 8.90
CA GLY A 314 -6.10 25.23 8.68
C GLY A 314 -5.10 26.39 8.83
N SER A 315 -4.20 26.36 9.81
CA SER A 315 -3.18 27.41 10.01
C SER A 315 -2.12 27.40 8.90
N VAL A 316 -1.71 26.24 8.40
CA VAL A 316 -0.80 26.12 7.24
C VAL A 316 -1.51 26.60 5.97
N SER A 317 -2.78 26.27 5.77
CA SER A 317 -3.58 26.77 4.63
C SER A 317 -3.77 28.28 4.68
N LEU A 318 -4.03 28.85 5.85
CA LEU A 318 -4.16 30.31 6.06
C LEU A 318 -2.83 31.04 5.83
N THR A 319 -1.71 30.47 6.27
CA THR A 319 -0.38 31.07 6.08
C THR A 319 0.02 31.04 4.61
N VAL A 320 -0.22 29.93 3.93
CA VAL A 320 0.01 29.80 2.48
C VAL A 320 -0.94 30.70 1.70
N ALA A 321 -2.24 30.70 2.02
CA ALA A 321 -3.20 31.61 1.41
C ALA A 321 -2.81 33.09 1.64
N ARG A 322 -2.36 33.45 2.85
CA ARG A 322 -1.93 34.80 3.16
C ARG A 322 -0.66 35.25 2.41
N GLN A 323 0.28 34.33 2.18
CA GLN A 323 1.49 34.56 1.40
C GLN A 323 1.22 34.73 -0.10
N TYR A 324 0.15 34.06 -0.61
CA TYR A 324 -0.30 34.14 -2.02
C TYR A 324 -1.49 35.10 -2.22
N MET A 325 -2.21 35.54 -1.19
CA MET A 325 -3.23 36.59 -1.27
C MET A 325 -2.68 37.98 -1.63
N LEU A 326 -1.35 38.15 -1.61
CA LEU A 326 -0.70 39.34 -2.19
C LEU A 326 -0.72 39.34 -3.72
N LEU A 327 -1.04 38.21 -4.36
CA LEU A 327 -1.32 38.09 -5.79
C LEU A 327 -2.83 38.23 -5.93
N ASN A 328 -3.30 39.31 -6.53
CA ASN A 328 -4.70 39.66 -6.71
C ASN A 328 -5.57 38.49 -7.18
N PRO A 329 -6.45 37.92 -6.34
CA PRO A 329 -7.15 36.62 -6.63
C PRO A 329 -8.06 36.69 -7.85
N SER A 330 -8.55 37.87 -8.22
CA SER A 330 -9.47 38.05 -9.32
C SER A 330 -8.86 37.81 -10.72
N ARG A 331 -7.57 37.51 -10.81
CA ARG A 331 -6.87 37.32 -12.08
C ARG A 331 -6.59 35.86 -12.49
N PHE A 332 -6.75 34.88 -11.59
CA PHE A 332 -6.26 33.54 -11.87
C PHE A 332 -7.32 32.51 -12.29
N GLY A 333 -8.37 32.35 -11.56
CA GLY A 333 -9.25 31.20 -11.76
C GLY A 333 -10.48 31.47 -12.62
N ASP A 334 -10.99 32.68 -12.59
CA ASP A 334 -12.14 33.14 -13.41
C ASP A 334 -13.33 32.14 -13.47
N GLY A 335 -13.50 31.37 -12.40
CA GLY A 335 -14.52 30.32 -12.31
C GLY A 335 -14.24 29.04 -13.11
N LYS A 336 -13.03 28.85 -13.65
CA LYS A 336 -12.64 27.65 -14.41
C LYS A 336 -12.76 26.39 -13.55
N PRO A 337 -13.43 25.33 -14.00
CA PRO A 337 -13.56 24.12 -13.23
C PRO A 337 -12.23 23.36 -13.18
N ILE A 338 -11.86 22.91 -11.98
CA ILE A 338 -10.73 22.01 -11.76
C ILE A 338 -11.28 20.70 -11.21
N ILE A 339 -11.08 19.62 -11.94
CA ILE A 339 -11.50 18.30 -11.54
C ILE A 339 -10.33 17.58 -10.90
N ILE A 340 -10.48 17.18 -9.65
CA ILE A 340 -9.42 16.53 -8.88
C ILE A 340 -9.71 15.03 -8.85
N LEU A 341 -8.85 14.25 -9.51
CA LEU A 341 -8.83 12.80 -9.39
C LEU A 341 -8.08 12.44 -8.11
N ALA A 342 -8.83 12.26 -7.02
CA ALA A 342 -8.27 11.72 -5.79
C ALA A 342 -7.68 10.33 -6.06
N PRO A 343 -6.52 9.99 -5.46
CA PRO A 343 -6.09 8.61 -5.40
C PRO A 343 -7.20 7.79 -4.73
N ARG A 344 -7.56 6.63 -5.30
CA ARG A 344 -8.63 5.77 -4.77
C ARG A 344 -8.45 5.35 -3.31
N PHE A 345 -7.24 5.46 -2.80
CA PHE A 345 -6.84 5.09 -1.44
C PHE A 345 -6.96 6.24 -0.41
N ILE A 346 -7.14 7.49 -0.85
CA ILE A 346 -7.47 8.60 0.05
C ILE A 346 -9.00 8.63 0.16
N GLY A 347 -9.53 7.74 0.95
CA GLY A 347 -10.98 7.52 1.11
C GLY A 347 -11.75 8.66 1.79
N ASN A 348 -11.15 9.86 1.91
CA ASN A 348 -11.81 11.05 2.39
C ASN A 348 -11.35 12.25 1.58
N ASP A 349 -12.31 12.87 0.85
CA ASP A 349 -12.15 14.19 0.24
C ASP A 349 -11.70 15.27 1.24
N LEU A 350 -11.78 15.01 2.55
CA LEU A 350 -11.21 15.82 3.62
C LEU A 350 -9.69 16.04 3.47
N MET A 351 -8.95 15.08 2.93
CA MET A 351 -7.51 15.24 2.66
C MET A 351 -7.24 16.21 1.50
N LEU A 352 -8.22 16.36 0.59
CA LEU A 352 -8.17 17.31 -0.52
C LEU A 352 -8.73 18.69 -0.14
N LEU A 353 -9.31 18.83 1.05
CA LEU A 353 -9.92 20.07 1.49
C LEU A 353 -8.94 21.26 1.48
N PRO A 354 -7.68 21.13 1.96
CA PRO A 354 -6.72 22.22 1.89
C PRO A 354 -6.39 22.64 0.45
N LEU A 355 -6.23 21.68 -0.48
CA LEU A 355 -6.00 21.96 -1.90
C LEU A 355 -7.24 22.61 -2.51
N SER A 356 -8.44 22.10 -2.25
CA SER A 356 -9.70 22.66 -2.74
C SER A 356 -9.95 24.07 -2.22
N MET A 357 -9.69 24.33 -0.94
CA MET A 357 -9.83 25.67 -0.36
C MET A 357 -8.85 26.66 -0.99
N TRP A 358 -7.62 26.24 -1.23
CA TRP A 358 -6.60 27.07 -1.87
C TRP A 358 -6.95 27.38 -3.34
N LEU A 359 -7.36 26.39 -4.13
CA LEU A 359 -7.81 26.59 -5.50
C LEU A 359 -9.04 27.53 -5.56
N LYS A 360 -9.96 27.39 -4.60
CA LYS A 360 -11.13 28.25 -4.49
C LYS A 360 -10.73 29.70 -4.16
N ALA A 361 -9.73 29.90 -3.30
CA ALA A 361 -9.18 31.22 -2.99
C ALA A 361 -8.50 31.87 -4.21
N LEU A 362 -7.99 31.09 -5.17
CA LEU A 362 -7.48 31.57 -6.44
C LEU A 362 -8.56 31.78 -7.52
N GLY A 363 -9.84 31.64 -7.18
CA GLY A 363 -10.97 31.88 -8.10
C GLY A 363 -11.33 30.70 -8.99
N TYR A 364 -10.75 29.51 -8.76
CA TYR A 364 -11.13 28.28 -9.46
C TYR A 364 -12.37 27.62 -8.82
N ARG A 365 -12.98 26.69 -9.54
CA ARG A 365 -14.03 25.80 -9.02
C ARG A 365 -13.50 24.38 -8.87
N PRO A 366 -12.85 24.04 -7.74
CA PRO A 366 -12.36 22.69 -7.50
C PRO A 366 -13.54 21.75 -7.26
N ILE A 367 -13.51 20.60 -7.93
CA ILE A 367 -14.53 19.57 -7.86
C ILE A 367 -13.80 18.24 -7.71
N SER A 368 -14.05 17.52 -6.61
CA SER A 368 -13.52 16.16 -6.49
C SER A 368 -14.32 15.21 -7.38
N ALA A 369 -13.62 14.35 -8.10
CA ALA A 369 -14.23 13.35 -8.96
C ALA A 369 -15.13 12.36 -8.19
N SER A 370 -14.87 12.16 -6.90
CA SER A 370 -15.69 11.31 -6.02
C SER A 370 -17.12 11.83 -5.80
N PHE A 371 -17.33 13.15 -5.93
CA PHE A 371 -18.65 13.75 -5.74
C PHE A 371 -19.51 13.79 -7.01
N ILE A 372 -18.89 13.61 -8.17
CA ILE A 372 -19.59 13.84 -9.46
C ILE A 372 -19.82 12.58 -10.27
N ALA A 373 -19.10 11.50 -9.95
CA ALA A 373 -19.16 10.25 -10.72
C ALA A 373 -18.77 9.04 -9.89
N ASP A 374 -19.25 7.88 -10.32
CA ASP A 374 -18.66 6.61 -9.87
C ASP A 374 -17.20 6.54 -10.32
N GLN A 375 -16.29 6.55 -9.37
CA GLN A 375 -14.85 6.49 -9.63
C GLN A 375 -14.39 5.16 -10.28
N SER A 376 -15.23 4.14 -10.31
CA SER A 376 -14.93 2.88 -11.01
C SER A 376 -15.11 2.97 -12.51
N SER A 377 -15.87 3.96 -13.01
CA SER A 377 -16.25 4.10 -14.42
C SER A 377 -15.64 5.37 -15.05
N ASP A 378 -14.77 5.18 -16.06
CA ASP A 378 -14.26 6.29 -16.88
C ASP A 378 -15.39 6.93 -17.72
N VAL A 379 -16.43 6.15 -18.07
CA VAL A 379 -17.60 6.65 -18.82
C VAL A 379 -18.42 7.59 -17.95
N SER A 380 -18.73 7.19 -16.71
CA SER A 380 -19.48 8.03 -15.76
C SER A 380 -18.76 9.34 -15.47
N LEU A 381 -17.44 9.28 -15.30
CA LEU A 381 -16.63 10.48 -15.08
C LEU A 381 -16.58 11.38 -16.32
N SER A 382 -16.49 10.83 -17.51
CA SER A 382 -16.53 11.60 -18.76
C SER A 382 -17.87 12.30 -18.96
N GLN A 383 -18.98 11.65 -18.63
CA GLN A 383 -20.31 12.27 -18.65
C GLN A 383 -20.39 13.45 -17.68
N ALA A 384 -19.95 13.27 -16.45
CA ALA A 384 -19.93 14.34 -15.44
C ALA A 384 -19.04 15.52 -15.86
N ILE A 385 -17.88 15.27 -16.49
CA ILE A 385 -17.01 16.31 -17.04
C ILE A 385 -17.73 17.10 -18.12
N ASN A 386 -18.45 16.43 -19.01
CA ASN A 386 -19.23 17.09 -20.06
C ASN A 386 -20.29 18.00 -19.47
N GLU A 387 -21.11 17.50 -18.54
CA GLU A 387 -22.16 18.28 -17.87
C GLU A 387 -21.61 19.53 -17.16
N ILE A 388 -20.49 19.38 -16.43
CA ILE A 388 -19.87 20.49 -15.69
C ILE A 388 -19.34 21.54 -16.66
N THR A 389 -18.61 21.12 -17.69
CA THR A 389 -17.99 22.05 -18.64
C THR A 389 -19.04 22.76 -19.50
N GLU A 390 -20.14 22.10 -19.84
CA GLU A 390 -21.29 22.73 -20.50
C GLU A 390 -21.96 23.77 -19.60
N ARG A 391 -22.26 23.41 -18.35
CA ARG A 391 -22.89 24.34 -17.40
C ARG A 391 -22.01 25.57 -17.11
N VAL A 392 -20.70 25.41 -17.08
CA VAL A 392 -19.76 26.51 -16.79
C VAL A 392 -19.36 27.28 -18.06
N GLY A 393 -19.55 26.69 -19.25
CA GLY A 393 -19.15 27.26 -20.53
C GLY A 393 -17.62 27.34 -20.71
N ARG A 394 -16.85 26.55 -19.96
CA ARG A 394 -15.38 26.57 -19.95
C ARG A 394 -14.80 25.18 -19.86
N LYS A 395 -13.61 24.99 -20.48
CA LYS A 395 -12.86 23.73 -20.34
C LYS A 395 -12.36 23.55 -18.91
N ALA A 396 -12.29 22.31 -18.46
CA ALA A 396 -11.76 21.95 -17.16
C ALA A 396 -10.24 21.72 -17.21
N VAL A 397 -9.58 21.90 -16.07
CA VAL A 397 -8.26 21.35 -15.80
C VAL A 397 -8.41 20.07 -14.98
N LEU A 398 -7.69 19.03 -15.34
CA LEU A 398 -7.68 17.78 -14.62
C LEU A 398 -6.42 17.72 -13.73
N ILE A 399 -6.59 17.64 -12.42
CA ILE A 399 -5.47 17.41 -11.49
C ILE A 399 -5.52 15.96 -11.04
N SER A 400 -4.42 15.25 -11.21
CA SER A 400 -4.29 13.85 -10.83
C SER A 400 -3.03 13.61 -10.04
N HIS A 401 -3.11 12.73 -9.05
CA HIS A 401 -1.93 12.18 -8.44
C HIS A 401 -1.24 11.21 -9.40
N PHE A 402 0.08 11.05 -9.29
CA PHE A 402 0.89 10.14 -10.12
C PHE A 402 0.26 8.73 -10.25
N PHE A 403 -0.34 8.22 -9.20
CA PHE A 403 -0.99 6.90 -9.20
C PHE A 403 -2.19 6.78 -10.15
N ASN A 404 -2.84 7.87 -10.48
CA ASN A 404 -3.95 7.91 -11.44
C ASN A 404 -3.54 8.49 -12.79
N LYS A 405 -2.24 8.70 -13.04
CA LYS A 405 -1.70 9.33 -14.26
C LYS A 405 -2.27 8.75 -15.54
N ARG A 406 -2.19 7.44 -15.73
CA ARG A 406 -2.69 6.79 -16.95
C ARG A 406 -4.19 6.97 -17.13
N ARG A 407 -4.93 6.87 -16.05
CA ARG A 407 -6.36 7.09 -16.06
C ARG A 407 -6.69 8.54 -16.41
N ALA A 408 -6.00 9.50 -15.81
CA ALA A 408 -6.16 10.91 -16.10
C ALA A 408 -5.88 11.22 -17.58
N LEU A 409 -4.82 10.63 -18.14
CA LEU A 409 -4.48 10.81 -19.56
C LEU A 409 -5.52 10.20 -20.49
N ARG A 410 -6.05 8.99 -20.21
CA ARG A 410 -7.16 8.40 -20.99
C ARG A 410 -8.41 9.25 -20.96
N ILE A 411 -8.79 9.74 -19.77
CA ILE A 411 -9.96 10.60 -19.59
C ILE A 411 -9.77 11.92 -20.34
N ALA A 412 -8.60 12.52 -20.25
CA ALA A 412 -8.29 13.76 -20.97
C ALA A 412 -8.30 13.57 -22.49
N GLU A 413 -7.79 12.45 -22.98
CA GLU A 413 -7.81 12.10 -24.39
C GLU A 413 -9.26 11.91 -24.91
N ALA A 414 -10.06 11.14 -24.17
CA ALA A 414 -11.47 10.93 -24.50
C ALA A 414 -12.30 12.23 -24.42
N ASN A 415 -11.84 13.24 -23.68
CA ASN A 415 -12.55 14.51 -23.46
C ASN A 415 -11.72 15.73 -23.93
N ARG A 416 -10.97 15.60 -25.02
CA ARG A 416 -10.06 16.67 -25.56
C ARG A 416 -10.75 18.04 -25.77
N SER A 417 -12.01 18.04 -26.16
CA SER A 417 -12.79 19.26 -26.34
C SER A 417 -13.17 19.94 -25.03
N ARG A 418 -13.18 19.20 -23.92
CA ARG A 418 -13.69 19.61 -22.61
C ARG A 418 -12.59 19.82 -21.55
N ILE A 419 -11.43 19.19 -21.72
CA ILE A 419 -10.28 19.33 -20.85
C ILE A 419 -9.20 20.15 -21.55
N SER A 420 -8.74 21.23 -20.90
CA SER A 420 -7.66 22.06 -21.43
C SER A 420 -6.29 21.46 -21.08
N ASP A 421 -6.09 21.06 -19.85
CA ASP A 421 -4.80 20.67 -19.31
C ASP A 421 -4.92 19.54 -18.29
N VAL A 422 -3.84 18.77 -18.13
CA VAL A 422 -3.70 17.72 -17.12
C VAL A 422 -2.47 18.03 -16.27
N ILE A 423 -2.67 18.19 -14.97
CA ILE A 423 -1.60 18.37 -13.99
C ILE A 423 -1.43 17.06 -13.24
N VAL A 424 -0.24 16.45 -13.35
CA VAL A 424 0.11 15.22 -12.63
C VAL A 424 1.02 15.55 -11.48
N LEU A 425 0.59 15.24 -10.27
CA LEU A 425 1.37 15.41 -9.05
C LEU A 425 2.30 14.22 -8.89
N GLU A 426 3.60 14.42 -9.09
CA GLU A 426 4.62 13.37 -9.02
C GLU A 426 5.25 13.23 -7.64
N THR A 427 5.73 12.02 -7.33
CA THR A 427 6.58 11.78 -6.17
C THR A 427 8.03 12.22 -6.46
N PRO A 428 8.80 12.65 -5.45
CA PRO A 428 10.21 13.04 -5.64
C PRO A 428 11.02 11.92 -6.28
N GLY A 429 11.83 12.25 -7.29
CA GLY A 429 12.74 11.32 -7.97
C GLY A 429 12.16 10.66 -9.23
N VAL A 430 10.92 10.96 -9.60
CA VAL A 430 10.32 10.51 -10.86
C VAL A 430 9.97 11.74 -11.70
N SER A 431 10.76 12.04 -12.72
CA SER A 431 10.48 13.16 -13.63
C SER A 431 9.80 12.64 -14.90
N GLY A 432 8.61 13.15 -15.20
CA GLY A 432 7.99 13.06 -16.52
C GLY A 432 8.42 14.25 -17.40
N SER A 433 8.42 14.09 -18.71
CA SER A 433 8.58 15.22 -19.62
C SER A 433 7.24 15.91 -19.82
N ASN A 434 7.20 17.23 -19.65
CA ASN A 434 6.04 18.04 -19.99
C ASN A 434 5.73 17.95 -21.48
N SER A 435 4.45 17.95 -21.82
CA SER A 435 3.96 18.09 -23.19
C SER A 435 3.01 19.29 -23.24
N ASP A 436 2.63 19.72 -24.42
CA ASP A 436 1.78 20.91 -24.63
C ASP A 436 0.51 20.97 -23.74
N ARG A 437 0.06 19.83 -23.22
CA ARG A 437 -1.16 19.73 -22.43
C ARG A 437 -1.04 18.90 -21.15
N THR A 438 0.15 18.36 -20.86
CA THR A 438 0.39 17.53 -19.66
C THR A 438 1.57 18.08 -18.91
N HIS A 439 1.32 18.54 -17.71
CA HIS A 439 2.28 19.19 -16.83
C HIS A 439 2.58 18.29 -15.63
N PHE A 440 3.86 18.10 -15.35
CA PHE A 440 4.32 17.30 -14.23
C PHE A 440 4.84 18.20 -13.12
N VAL A 441 4.17 18.16 -11.98
CA VAL A 441 4.58 18.90 -10.80
C VAL A 441 5.24 17.96 -9.81
N SER A 442 6.54 18.14 -9.59
CA SER A 442 7.24 17.43 -8.51
C SER A 442 6.69 17.91 -7.18
N SER A 443 5.86 17.11 -6.55
CA SER A 443 5.12 17.49 -5.35
C SER A 443 5.99 17.50 -4.10
N GLY A 444 7.15 16.84 -4.11
CA GLY A 444 7.85 16.52 -2.86
C GLY A 444 6.93 15.76 -1.87
N TRP A 445 5.77 15.34 -2.33
CA TRP A 445 4.71 14.75 -1.54
C TRP A 445 4.99 13.26 -1.33
N SER A 446 5.23 12.90 -0.09
CA SER A 446 5.20 11.54 0.39
C SER A 446 3.94 11.38 1.24
N PRO A 447 3.18 10.31 1.10
CA PRO A 447 2.03 10.02 1.96
C PRO A 447 2.37 10.09 3.45
N ALA A 448 3.61 9.73 3.83
CA ALA A 448 4.11 9.81 5.21
C ALA A 448 4.39 11.25 5.70
N PHE A 449 4.52 12.22 4.79
CA PHE A 449 4.87 13.61 5.11
C PHE A 449 3.85 14.63 4.57
N GLY A 450 2.66 14.17 4.22
CA GLY A 450 1.65 14.87 3.41
C GLY A 450 1.28 16.30 3.82
N LEU A 451 1.54 16.73 5.05
CA LEU A 451 1.25 18.08 5.51
C LEU A 451 2.48 19.02 5.51
N ILE A 452 3.70 18.45 5.58
CA ILE A 452 4.92 19.28 5.73
C ILE A 452 5.36 19.91 4.39
N GLN A 453 5.02 19.29 3.27
CA GLN A 453 5.41 19.76 1.93
C GLN A 453 4.27 20.40 1.11
N LEU A 454 3.09 20.55 1.69
CA LEU A 454 1.94 21.21 1.05
C LEU A 454 2.31 22.58 0.42
N PRO A 455 3.11 23.46 1.04
CA PRO A 455 3.52 24.72 0.42
C PRO A 455 4.28 24.57 -0.90
N ARG A 456 5.17 23.55 -1.01
CA ARG A 456 5.92 23.27 -2.25
C ARG A 456 5.01 22.74 -3.36
N LEU A 457 4.09 21.84 -3.00
CA LEU A 457 3.09 21.32 -3.91
C LEU A 457 2.20 22.43 -4.47
N LEU A 458 1.66 23.27 -3.59
CA LEU A 458 0.80 24.38 -3.99
C LEU A 458 1.53 25.39 -4.87
N ARG A 459 2.80 25.66 -4.59
CA ARG A 459 3.65 26.51 -5.44
C ARG A 459 3.86 25.91 -6.82
N GLY A 460 4.15 24.60 -6.92
CA GLY A 460 4.30 23.90 -8.19
C GLY A 460 3.02 23.95 -9.03
N ILE A 461 1.87 23.66 -8.43
CA ILE A 461 0.56 23.76 -9.10
C ILE A 461 0.28 25.21 -9.54
N ALA A 462 0.61 26.22 -8.72
CA ALA A 462 0.41 27.62 -9.07
C ALA A 462 1.22 28.02 -10.31
N ILE A 463 2.49 27.61 -10.39
CA ILE A 463 3.34 27.88 -11.55
C ILE A 463 2.73 27.29 -12.82
N GLU A 464 2.35 26.02 -12.80
CA GLU A 464 1.75 25.35 -13.95
C GLU A 464 0.40 25.96 -14.36
N LEU A 465 -0.44 26.35 -13.40
CA LEU A 465 -1.72 27.03 -13.68
C LEU A 465 -1.55 28.41 -14.29
N ILE A 466 -0.43 29.10 -13.97
CA ILE A 466 -0.11 30.43 -14.50
C ILE A 466 0.52 30.32 -15.89
N GLU A 467 1.38 29.34 -16.10
CA GLU A 467 2.14 29.15 -17.35
C GLU A 467 1.32 28.46 -18.45
N THR A 468 0.19 27.81 -18.12
CA THR A 468 -0.71 27.25 -19.15
C THR A 468 -1.36 28.38 -19.97
N PRO A 469 -1.07 28.53 -21.27
CA PRO A 469 -1.65 29.57 -22.07
C PRO A 469 -3.17 29.34 -22.19
N SER A 470 -3.94 30.11 -21.48
CA SER A 470 -5.34 30.29 -21.82
C SER A 470 -5.37 31.06 -23.16
N ASN A 471 -5.99 30.48 -24.18
CA ASN A 471 -6.21 31.11 -25.49
C ASN A 471 -7.16 32.34 -25.38
N THR A 472 -6.77 33.32 -24.58
CA THR A 472 -7.37 34.66 -24.54
C THR A 472 -6.23 35.62 -24.24
N GLY A 473 -5.91 36.44 -25.24
CA GLY A 473 -4.81 37.39 -25.26
C GLY A 473 -4.67 38.18 -23.95
N PHE A 474 -3.56 37.94 -23.28
CA PHE A 474 -3.10 38.77 -22.20
C PHE A 474 -1.68 39.25 -22.47
N LEU A 475 -1.60 40.58 -22.54
CA LEU A 475 -0.43 41.38 -22.72
C LEU A 475 0.64 41.06 -21.67
N HIS A 476 1.83 40.76 -22.15
CA HIS A 476 3.06 40.84 -21.34
C HIS A 476 3.15 42.23 -20.67
N PRO A 477 3.47 42.30 -19.38
CA PRO A 477 3.86 43.58 -18.82
C PRO A 477 5.14 44.02 -19.52
N LYS A 478 5.08 45.13 -20.25
CA LYS A 478 6.25 45.81 -20.78
C LYS A 478 7.23 46.11 -19.65
N SER A 479 8.42 45.58 -19.74
CA SER A 479 9.57 46.02 -18.95
C SER A 479 9.73 47.54 -19.08
N PRO A 480 9.99 48.28 -17.99
CA PRO A 480 10.28 49.69 -18.10
C PRO A 480 11.59 49.87 -18.91
N LYS A 481 11.48 50.53 -20.04
CA LYS A 481 12.64 51.01 -20.80
C LYS A 481 13.39 51.98 -19.90
N SER A 482 14.63 51.64 -19.59
CA SER A 482 15.63 52.58 -19.12
C SER A 482 15.93 53.60 -20.25
N GLY A 483 15.33 54.75 -20.19
CA GLY A 483 15.67 55.88 -21.02
C GLY A 483 16.46 56.89 -20.16
N LEU A 484 17.74 56.84 -20.24
CA LEU A 484 18.66 57.92 -19.91
C LEU A 484 19.57 58.11 -21.11
N GLU A 485 19.19 59.03 -22.00
CA GLU A 485 20.14 59.73 -22.89
C GLU A 485 19.87 61.22 -22.71
N GLY A 486 20.89 61.89 -22.25
CA GLY A 486 21.60 63.03 -22.73
C GLY A 486 20.87 64.37 -22.71
N HIS A 487 21.16 65.20 -21.77
CA HIS A 487 21.87 66.51 -21.94
C HIS A 487 22.21 67.02 -20.57
#